data_39b2a554f5af025a64cf4ff82f81b039
#
_entry.id   39b2a554f5af025a64cf4ff82f81b039
#
_cell.length_a   1.000
_cell.length_b   1.000
_cell.length_c   1.000
_cell.angle_alpha   90.00
_cell.angle_beta   90.00
_cell.angle_gamma   90.00
#
_symmetry.space_group_name_H-M   'P 1'
#
loop_
_entity.id
_entity.type
_entity.pdbx_description
1 polymer ?
#
loop_
_entity_poly.entity_id
_entity_poly.type
_entity_poly.pdbx_seq_one_letter_code
_entity_poly.pdbx_strand_id
1 'polypeptide(L)'
;MSQGAKPGKGGMLPGRKVNAEIAKIRGIPEGQDSISPNGHPEIKNPADILDMIATVRNATGKPTGFKAVIGAYGWLETLFAEINHRGIESAPDFITIDSADGGTGAAPQPLMDSVGLPLRESLPLVVNMLEKHGLRDRIKIIASGKLIVPSKVAWALALGADFVVSARGHMFALGCIQAMQCNKDTCPTGITTHNERLQRGLNVADKAQRVANYNKYIHYGAGLIAHSCGVTSARELRREHVRIVQESGLSEPLDKIYENYK
;
A
#
# COMPACT_ATOMS: atom_id res chain seq x y z
N MET A 1 -1.21 -10.48 4.20
CA MET A 1 -0.97 -9.39 5.12
C MET A 1 0.52 -9.13 5.16
N SER A 2 0.93 -8.19 4.36
CA SER A 2 2.35 -7.97 4.13
C SER A 2 2.72 -6.51 4.40
N GLN A 3 4.00 -6.28 4.58
CA GLN A 3 4.58 -4.95 4.70
C GLN A 3 5.32 -4.58 3.39
N GLY A 4 4.65 -4.66 2.26
CA GLY A 4 5.29 -4.60 0.97
C GLY A 4 6.07 -5.89 0.68
N ALA A 5 7.06 -5.84 -0.18
CA ALA A 5 7.90 -7.00 -0.52
C ALA A 5 8.84 -7.41 0.65
N LYS A 6 8.28 -7.71 1.81
CA LYS A 6 9.03 -8.10 3.02
C LYS A 6 8.50 -9.38 3.67
N PRO A 7 8.22 -10.45 2.92
CA PRO A 7 7.79 -11.68 3.58
C PRO A 7 8.90 -12.17 4.51
N GLY A 8 8.52 -12.51 5.74
CA GLY A 8 9.34 -13.29 6.63
C GLY A 8 10.45 -12.58 7.41
N LYS A 9 10.90 -11.42 7.01
CA LYS A 9 11.85 -10.60 7.80
C LYS A 9 11.46 -9.12 7.77
N GLY A 10 10.20 -8.87 7.52
CA GLY A 10 9.72 -7.58 7.16
C GLY A 10 9.62 -6.55 8.24
N GLY A 11 9.82 -6.90 9.45
CA GLY A 11 9.66 -5.96 10.55
C GLY A 11 10.53 -6.33 11.71
N MET A 12 11.82 -6.53 11.52
CA MET A 12 12.70 -6.64 12.66
C MET A 12 12.79 -5.28 13.35
N LEU A 13 12.28 -5.20 14.56
CA LEU A 13 12.56 -4.10 15.49
C LEU A 13 13.76 -4.53 16.33
N PRO A 14 14.93 -3.91 16.15
CA PRO A 14 16.12 -4.26 16.91
C PRO A 14 15.92 -4.03 18.40
N GLY A 15 16.40 -4.94 19.25
CA GLY A 15 16.25 -4.86 20.69
C GLY A 15 16.74 -3.54 21.29
N ARG A 16 17.81 -2.96 20.75
CA ARG A 16 18.29 -1.63 21.17
C ARG A 16 17.26 -0.49 21.01
N LYS A 17 16.21 -0.69 20.21
CA LYS A 17 15.07 0.23 20.06
C LYS A 17 13.89 -0.14 20.94
N VAL A 18 13.90 -1.30 21.55
CA VAL A 18 12.83 -1.77 22.43
C VAL A 18 13.12 -1.31 23.85
N ASN A 19 12.72 -0.07 24.13
CA ASN A 19 12.74 0.48 25.48
C ASN A 19 11.52 0.00 26.28
N ALA A 20 11.45 0.33 27.58
CA ALA A 20 10.37 -0.07 28.47
C ALA A 20 8.97 0.33 27.95
N GLU A 21 8.83 1.51 27.35
CA GLU A 21 7.57 2.00 26.78
C GLU A 21 7.13 1.14 25.59
N ILE A 22 8.04 0.90 24.64
CA ILE A 22 7.76 0.07 23.46
C ILE A 22 7.48 -1.38 23.87
N ALA A 23 8.24 -1.92 24.83
CA ALA A 23 8.04 -3.25 25.38
C ALA A 23 6.62 -3.40 25.95
N LYS A 24 6.20 -2.46 26.77
CA LYS A 24 4.85 -2.43 27.36
C LYS A 24 3.74 -2.33 26.32
N ILE A 25 3.86 -1.40 25.35
CA ILE A 25 2.85 -1.18 24.33
C ILE A 25 2.70 -2.39 23.40
N ARG A 26 3.80 -3.03 23.05
CA ARG A 26 3.82 -4.16 22.11
C ARG A 26 3.67 -5.53 22.76
N GLY A 27 3.73 -5.62 24.08
CA GLY A 27 3.70 -6.89 24.82
C GLY A 27 4.91 -7.79 24.51
N ILE A 28 6.09 -7.21 24.33
CA ILE A 28 7.34 -7.91 24.02
C ILE A 28 8.40 -7.60 25.09
N PRO A 29 9.42 -8.47 25.28
CA PRO A 29 10.48 -8.21 26.24
C PRO A 29 11.33 -6.98 25.85
N GLU A 30 11.70 -6.18 26.85
CA GLU A 30 12.62 -5.04 26.66
C GLU A 30 14.01 -5.54 26.22
N GLY A 31 14.65 -4.78 25.33
CA GLY A 31 16.00 -5.07 24.87
C GLY A 31 16.12 -6.27 23.91
N GLN A 32 15.02 -6.93 23.55
CA GLN A 32 15.04 -8.07 22.65
C GLN A 32 14.54 -7.70 21.24
N ASP A 33 15.12 -8.34 20.23
CA ASP A 33 14.68 -8.18 18.85
C ASP A 33 13.25 -8.72 18.68
N SER A 34 12.37 -7.92 18.08
CA SER A 34 11.05 -8.36 17.66
C SER A 34 11.07 -8.69 16.17
N ILE A 35 10.91 -9.96 15.84
CA ILE A 35 10.96 -10.48 14.47
C ILE A 35 9.56 -10.87 14.04
N SER A 36 9.09 -10.29 12.92
CA SER A 36 7.81 -10.67 12.34
C SER A 36 7.86 -12.08 11.75
N PRO A 37 6.80 -12.90 11.92
CA PRO A 37 6.73 -14.22 11.32
C PRO A 37 6.63 -14.16 9.79
N ASN A 38 6.90 -15.26 9.10
CA ASN A 38 6.83 -15.38 7.64
C ASN A 38 5.41 -15.25 7.10
N GLY A 39 4.43 -15.59 7.90
CA GLY A 39 3.01 -15.49 7.57
C GLY A 39 2.18 -15.29 8.82
N HIS A 40 0.89 -15.06 8.65
CA HIS A 40 -0.05 -14.97 9.77
C HIS A 40 -0.30 -16.37 10.33
N PRO A 41 -0.07 -16.62 11.63
CA PRO A 41 -0.17 -17.98 12.18
C PRO A 41 -1.54 -18.62 12.04
N GLU A 42 -2.59 -17.82 12.12
CA GLU A 42 -3.99 -18.25 12.07
C GLU A 42 -4.52 -18.43 10.64
N ILE A 43 -3.77 -17.99 9.62
CA ILE A 43 -4.22 -18.03 8.21
C ILE A 43 -3.42 -19.10 7.47
N LYS A 44 -4.06 -20.20 7.11
CA LYS A 44 -3.48 -21.33 6.37
C LYS A 44 -3.94 -21.39 4.92
N ASN A 45 -5.14 -20.87 4.65
CA ASN A 45 -5.77 -20.88 3.34
C ASN A 45 -6.60 -19.59 3.14
N PRO A 46 -7.10 -19.32 1.92
CA PRO A 46 -7.89 -18.12 1.65
C PRO A 46 -9.18 -18.02 2.47
N ALA A 47 -9.81 -19.12 2.84
CA ALA A 47 -11.03 -19.12 3.65
C ALA A 47 -10.78 -18.56 5.06
N ASP A 48 -9.62 -18.86 5.65
CA ASP A 48 -9.23 -18.33 6.98
C ASP A 48 -9.10 -16.81 6.98
N ILE A 49 -8.84 -16.18 5.81
CA ILE A 49 -8.83 -14.72 5.67
C ILE A 49 -10.22 -14.16 5.95
N LEU A 50 -11.26 -14.81 5.43
CA LEU A 50 -12.65 -14.37 5.62
C LEU A 50 -13.08 -14.55 7.08
N ASP A 51 -12.66 -15.63 7.72
CA ASP A 51 -12.94 -15.89 9.15
C ASP A 51 -12.27 -14.83 10.04
N MET A 52 -11.02 -14.48 9.74
CA MET A 52 -10.32 -13.39 10.44
C MET A 52 -11.00 -12.04 10.23
N ILE A 53 -11.44 -11.73 9.01
CA ILE A 53 -12.18 -10.50 8.70
C ILE A 53 -13.49 -10.44 9.48
N ALA A 54 -14.25 -11.53 9.50
CA ALA A 54 -15.48 -11.61 10.27
C ALA A 54 -15.22 -11.39 11.78
N THR A 55 -14.21 -12.04 12.31
CA THR A 55 -13.80 -11.90 13.73
C THR A 55 -13.48 -10.44 14.08
N VAL A 56 -12.64 -9.78 13.27
CA VAL A 56 -12.26 -8.39 13.53
C VAL A 56 -13.43 -7.44 13.32
N ARG A 57 -14.25 -7.64 12.28
CA ARG A 57 -15.42 -6.83 12.01
C ARG A 57 -16.43 -6.92 13.17
N ASN A 58 -16.71 -8.11 13.66
CA ASN A 58 -17.63 -8.34 14.78
C ASN A 58 -17.12 -7.71 16.08
N ALA A 59 -15.82 -7.82 16.34
CA ALA A 59 -15.23 -7.25 17.55
C ALA A 59 -15.16 -5.71 17.54
N THR A 60 -15.01 -5.11 16.37
CA THR A 60 -14.78 -3.65 16.27
C THR A 60 -15.97 -2.85 15.78
N GLY A 61 -16.90 -3.48 15.06
CA GLY A 61 -17.99 -2.79 14.35
C GLY A 61 -17.49 -1.85 13.24
N LYS A 62 -16.28 -2.03 12.74
CA LYS A 62 -15.63 -1.15 11.76
C LYS A 62 -15.40 -1.85 10.43
N PRO A 63 -15.28 -1.09 9.31
CA PRO A 63 -14.87 -1.64 8.04
C PRO A 63 -13.55 -2.40 8.19
N THR A 64 -13.54 -3.65 7.71
CA THR A 64 -12.41 -4.57 7.88
C THR A 64 -11.97 -5.13 6.53
N GLY A 65 -10.68 -5.09 6.28
CA GLY A 65 -10.07 -5.61 5.06
C GLY A 65 -8.65 -6.08 5.32
N PHE A 66 -7.94 -6.36 4.26
CA PHE A 66 -6.54 -6.79 4.37
C PHE A 66 -5.64 -6.08 3.35
N LYS A 67 -4.35 -6.14 3.60
CA LYS A 67 -3.30 -5.65 2.72
C LYS A 67 -2.44 -6.82 2.26
N ALA A 68 -2.18 -6.89 0.96
CA ALA A 68 -1.31 -7.91 0.39
C ALA A 68 -0.43 -7.34 -0.74
N VAL A 69 0.77 -7.89 -0.87
CA VAL A 69 1.55 -7.82 -2.12
C VAL A 69 1.08 -8.95 -3.00
N ILE A 70 0.82 -8.65 -4.25
CA ILE A 70 0.41 -9.63 -5.23
C ILE A 70 1.65 -10.21 -5.91
N GLY A 71 1.81 -11.51 -5.81
CA GLY A 71 2.81 -12.28 -6.51
C GLY A 71 2.11 -13.37 -7.32
N ALA A 72 2.21 -14.62 -6.86
CA ALA A 72 1.30 -15.67 -7.34
C ALA A 72 -0.13 -15.31 -6.90
N TYR A 73 -1.04 -15.17 -7.84
CA TYR A 73 -2.39 -14.63 -7.59
C TYR A 73 -3.53 -15.65 -7.58
N GLY A 74 -3.24 -16.91 -7.80
CA GLY A 74 -4.27 -17.99 -7.79
C GLY A 74 -5.06 -18.07 -6.48
N TRP A 75 -4.47 -17.67 -5.36
CA TRP A 75 -5.17 -17.61 -4.07
C TRP A 75 -6.29 -16.55 -4.05
N LEU A 76 -6.20 -15.48 -4.85
CA LEU A 76 -7.27 -14.49 -5.00
C LEU A 76 -8.49 -15.09 -5.71
N GLU A 77 -8.29 -15.88 -6.76
CA GLU A 77 -9.38 -16.60 -7.43
C GLU A 77 -10.12 -17.51 -6.42
N THR A 78 -9.36 -18.25 -5.60
CA THR A 78 -9.94 -19.10 -4.55
C THR A 78 -10.69 -18.25 -3.50
N LEU A 79 -10.13 -17.11 -3.09
CA LEU A 79 -10.77 -16.23 -2.13
C LEU A 79 -12.08 -15.65 -2.67
N PHE A 80 -12.08 -15.18 -3.91
CA PHE A 80 -13.26 -14.58 -4.52
C PHE A 80 -14.36 -15.61 -4.81
N ALA A 81 -13.98 -16.83 -5.21
CA ALA A 81 -14.92 -17.93 -5.33
C ALA A 81 -15.53 -18.31 -3.97
N GLU A 82 -14.73 -18.32 -2.90
CA GLU A 82 -15.20 -18.61 -1.55
C GLU A 82 -16.14 -17.51 -1.02
N ILE A 83 -15.91 -16.23 -1.34
CA ILE A 83 -16.83 -15.14 -1.03
C ILE A 83 -18.18 -15.39 -1.71
N ASN A 84 -18.17 -15.74 -3.00
CA ASN A 84 -19.41 -16.03 -3.73
C ASN A 84 -20.14 -17.26 -3.19
N HIS A 85 -19.40 -18.26 -2.69
CA HIS A 85 -19.98 -19.44 -2.04
C HIS A 85 -20.60 -19.11 -0.68
N ARG A 86 -19.92 -18.33 0.17
CA ARG A 86 -20.40 -17.92 1.50
C ARG A 86 -21.47 -16.84 1.48
N GLY A 87 -21.52 -16.07 0.41
CA GLY A 87 -22.36 -14.87 0.27
C GLY A 87 -21.59 -13.56 0.44
N ILE A 88 -22.12 -12.52 -0.18
CA ILE A 88 -21.50 -11.19 -0.32
C ILE A 88 -21.10 -10.54 1.02
N GLU A 89 -21.81 -10.87 2.10
CA GLU A 89 -21.56 -10.33 3.45
C GLU A 89 -20.24 -10.83 4.04
N SER A 90 -19.72 -11.97 3.55
CA SER A 90 -18.41 -12.49 3.96
C SER A 90 -17.24 -11.68 3.36
N ALA A 91 -17.50 -10.88 2.33
CA ALA A 91 -16.47 -10.12 1.64
C ALA A 91 -15.74 -9.12 2.55
N PRO A 92 -14.44 -8.91 2.36
CA PRO A 92 -13.73 -7.78 2.98
C PRO A 92 -14.35 -6.46 2.51
N ASP A 93 -14.30 -5.42 3.36
CA ASP A 93 -14.78 -4.10 2.97
C ASP A 93 -13.79 -3.40 2.04
N PHE A 94 -12.51 -3.74 2.15
CA PHE A 94 -11.47 -3.23 1.26
C PHE A 94 -10.29 -4.21 1.12
N ILE A 95 -9.59 -4.08 0.01
CA ILE A 95 -8.28 -4.72 -0.23
C ILE A 95 -7.26 -3.63 -0.51
N THR A 96 -6.19 -3.57 0.27
CA THR A 96 -5.04 -2.72 -0.04
C THR A 96 -4.03 -3.51 -0.86
N ILE A 97 -3.88 -3.13 -2.12
CA ILE A 97 -2.89 -3.70 -3.02
C ILE A 97 -1.58 -2.96 -2.78
N ASP A 98 -0.63 -3.64 -2.15
CA ASP A 98 0.72 -3.12 -1.96
C ASP A 98 1.62 -3.62 -3.09
N SER A 99 2.41 -2.71 -3.63
CA SER A 99 3.29 -3.03 -4.74
C SER A 99 4.58 -3.71 -4.27
N ALA A 100 5.19 -4.50 -5.15
CA ALA A 100 6.58 -4.92 -5.02
C ALA A 100 7.54 -3.73 -4.94
N ASP A 101 7.14 -2.59 -5.50
CA ASP A 101 7.88 -1.31 -5.50
C ASP A 101 8.02 -0.68 -4.10
N GLY A 102 8.27 -1.43 -3.09
CA GLY A 102 8.26 -0.92 -1.73
C GLY A 102 9.47 -1.33 -0.93
N GLY A 103 9.57 -0.72 0.23
CA GLY A 103 10.58 -1.04 1.20
C GLY A 103 11.11 0.17 1.93
N THR A 104 11.65 -0.08 3.10
CA THR A 104 12.35 0.90 3.94
C THR A 104 13.76 0.39 4.18
N GLY A 105 14.61 1.11 4.92
CA GLY A 105 15.93 0.61 5.31
C GLY A 105 15.91 -0.73 6.07
N ALA A 106 14.75 -1.11 6.62
CA ALA A 106 14.59 -2.42 7.28
C ALA A 106 14.25 -3.57 6.31
N ALA A 107 13.92 -3.28 5.05
CA ALA A 107 13.63 -4.31 4.06
C ALA A 107 14.94 -4.97 3.59
N PRO A 108 14.99 -6.30 3.50
CA PRO A 108 16.11 -6.97 2.85
C PRO A 108 16.25 -6.49 1.39
N GLN A 109 17.42 -6.01 1.01
CA GLN A 109 17.65 -5.46 -0.34
C GLN A 109 17.24 -6.42 -1.48
N PRO A 110 17.53 -7.75 -1.40
CA PRO A 110 17.11 -8.68 -2.46
C PRO A 110 15.61 -8.75 -2.69
N LEU A 111 14.81 -8.34 -1.70
CA LEU A 111 13.34 -8.35 -1.80
C LEU A 111 12.76 -7.01 -2.28
N MET A 112 13.54 -5.94 -2.20
CA MET A 112 13.08 -4.61 -2.61
C MET A 112 13.01 -4.53 -4.13
N ASP A 113 11.85 -4.09 -4.61
CA ASP A 113 11.58 -3.89 -6.03
C ASP A 113 11.71 -5.17 -6.91
N SER A 114 11.89 -6.35 -6.30
CA SER A 114 12.21 -7.59 -7.04
C SER A 114 11.26 -8.74 -6.75
N VAL A 115 10.46 -8.69 -5.69
CA VAL A 115 9.58 -9.79 -5.29
C VAL A 115 8.13 -9.32 -5.25
N GLY A 116 7.28 -9.95 -6.07
CA GLY A 116 5.89 -9.57 -6.29
C GLY A 116 5.73 -8.72 -7.55
N LEU A 117 4.48 -8.39 -7.87
CA LEU A 117 4.13 -7.57 -9.02
C LEU A 117 4.21 -6.07 -8.69
N PRO A 118 4.73 -5.24 -9.59
CA PRO A 118 4.62 -3.80 -9.47
C PRO A 118 3.15 -3.37 -9.55
N LEU A 119 2.82 -2.19 -9.02
CA LEU A 119 1.43 -1.71 -8.96
C LEU A 119 0.76 -1.63 -10.34
N ARG A 120 1.55 -1.29 -11.37
CA ARG A 120 1.04 -1.22 -12.76
C ARG A 120 0.49 -2.55 -13.28
N GLU A 121 0.89 -3.66 -12.69
CA GLU A 121 0.43 -5.01 -13.05
C GLU A 121 -0.60 -5.53 -12.03
N SER A 122 -0.31 -5.38 -10.74
CA SER A 122 -1.17 -5.92 -9.69
C SER A 122 -2.52 -5.20 -9.55
N LEU A 123 -2.55 -3.89 -9.77
CA LEU A 123 -3.80 -3.13 -9.63
C LEU A 123 -4.83 -3.52 -10.71
N PRO A 124 -4.53 -3.46 -12.01
CA PRO A 124 -5.50 -3.86 -13.04
C PRO A 124 -5.88 -5.34 -12.95
N LEU A 125 -4.93 -6.21 -12.59
CA LEU A 125 -5.21 -7.64 -12.36
C LEU A 125 -6.30 -7.84 -11.30
N VAL A 126 -6.13 -7.25 -10.12
CA VAL A 126 -7.10 -7.40 -9.03
C VAL A 126 -8.44 -6.76 -9.36
N VAL A 127 -8.44 -5.59 -10.02
CA VAL A 127 -9.68 -4.93 -10.47
C VAL A 127 -10.45 -5.85 -11.42
N ASN A 128 -9.79 -6.40 -12.45
CA ASN A 128 -10.42 -7.28 -13.43
C ASN A 128 -10.93 -8.59 -12.77
N MET A 129 -10.19 -9.14 -11.81
CA MET A 129 -10.64 -10.33 -11.07
C MET A 129 -11.89 -10.02 -10.23
N LEU A 130 -11.96 -8.86 -9.56
CA LEU A 130 -13.15 -8.45 -8.82
C LEU A 130 -14.35 -8.23 -9.74
N GLU A 131 -14.14 -7.66 -10.91
CA GLU A 131 -15.18 -7.49 -11.94
C GLU A 131 -15.69 -8.86 -12.42
N LYS A 132 -14.78 -9.77 -12.76
CA LYS A 132 -15.09 -11.15 -13.17
C LYS A 132 -15.96 -11.91 -12.15
N HIS A 133 -15.68 -11.70 -10.87
CA HIS A 133 -16.44 -12.36 -9.77
C HIS A 133 -17.67 -11.58 -9.31
N GLY A 134 -17.97 -10.40 -9.90
CA GLY A 134 -19.09 -9.54 -9.48
C GLY A 134 -18.91 -8.87 -8.12
N LEU A 135 -17.66 -8.76 -7.66
CA LEU A 135 -17.32 -8.25 -6.33
C LEU A 135 -16.81 -6.80 -6.31
N ARG A 136 -16.61 -6.18 -7.50
CA ARG A 136 -15.97 -4.87 -7.61
C ARG A 136 -16.71 -3.76 -6.86
N ASP A 137 -18.03 -3.75 -6.87
CA ASP A 137 -18.84 -2.72 -6.20
C ASP A 137 -18.83 -2.87 -4.68
N ARG A 138 -18.71 -4.12 -4.21
CA ARG A 138 -18.71 -4.45 -2.78
C ARG A 138 -17.34 -4.18 -2.12
N ILE A 139 -16.25 -4.50 -2.81
CA ILE A 139 -14.90 -4.43 -2.24
C ILE A 139 -14.18 -3.18 -2.74
N LYS A 140 -13.80 -2.30 -1.81
CA LYS A 140 -13.02 -1.10 -2.14
C LYS A 140 -11.56 -1.42 -2.31
N ILE A 141 -10.94 -0.80 -3.32
CA ILE A 141 -9.51 -0.98 -3.61
C ILE A 141 -8.71 0.23 -3.14
N ILE A 142 -7.69 -0.03 -2.34
CA ILE A 142 -6.71 0.95 -1.90
C ILE A 142 -5.39 0.65 -2.59
N ALA A 143 -4.92 1.54 -3.46
CA ALA A 143 -3.65 1.37 -4.18
C ALA A 143 -2.47 1.94 -3.38
N SER A 144 -1.39 1.16 -3.27
CA SER A 144 -0.15 1.52 -2.57
C SER A 144 1.07 1.08 -3.37
N GLY A 145 1.91 2.01 -3.81
CA GLY A 145 3.12 1.69 -4.57
C GLY A 145 3.72 2.90 -5.29
N LYS A 146 4.65 3.60 -4.66
CA LYS A 146 5.38 4.78 -5.21
C LYS A 146 4.47 5.83 -5.89
N LEU A 147 3.25 6.01 -5.40
CA LEU A 147 2.29 7.00 -5.90
C LEU A 147 2.62 8.38 -5.31
N ILE A 148 3.72 8.96 -5.78
CA ILE A 148 4.35 10.13 -5.16
C ILE A 148 3.92 11.45 -5.82
N VAL A 149 3.52 11.40 -7.09
CA VAL A 149 3.14 12.57 -7.88
C VAL A 149 1.69 12.49 -8.36
N PRO A 150 1.03 13.62 -8.63
CA PRO A 150 -0.39 13.65 -9.01
C PRO A 150 -0.73 12.76 -10.23
N SER A 151 0.16 12.69 -11.22
CA SER A 151 -0.07 11.86 -12.41
C SER A 151 -0.15 10.37 -12.11
N LYS A 152 0.67 9.87 -11.17
CA LYS A 152 0.60 8.48 -10.73
C LYS A 152 -0.64 8.21 -9.88
N VAL A 153 -1.08 9.20 -9.10
CA VAL A 153 -2.34 9.11 -8.34
C VAL A 153 -3.53 9.07 -9.30
N ALA A 154 -3.60 9.99 -10.25
CA ALA A 154 -4.65 10.01 -11.28
C ALA A 154 -4.69 8.71 -12.09
N TRP A 155 -3.53 8.18 -12.46
CA TRP A 155 -3.41 6.89 -13.14
C TRP A 155 -3.96 5.72 -12.30
N ALA A 156 -3.64 5.66 -11.00
CA ALA A 156 -4.15 4.60 -10.13
C ALA A 156 -5.68 4.68 -9.97
N LEU A 157 -6.23 5.90 -9.85
CA LEU A 157 -7.68 6.12 -9.81
C LEU A 157 -8.34 5.70 -11.12
N ALA A 158 -7.76 6.07 -12.26
CA ALA A 158 -8.25 5.67 -13.58
C ALA A 158 -8.25 4.14 -13.79
N LEU A 159 -7.29 3.43 -13.19
CA LEU A 159 -7.24 1.96 -13.22
C LEU A 159 -8.26 1.29 -12.30
N GLY A 160 -8.97 2.04 -11.48
CA GLY A 160 -10.03 1.51 -10.63
C GLY A 160 -9.67 1.45 -9.14
N ALA A 161 -8.67 2.19 -8.66
CA ALA A 161 -8.50 2.39 -7.24
C ALA A 161 -9.58 3.34 -6.69
N ASP A 162 -10.18 2.99 -5.56
CA ASP A 162 -11.10 3.89 -4.84
C ASP A 162 -10.32 4.87 -3.96
N PHE A 163 -9.18 4.43 -3.44
CA PHE A 163 -8.29 5.21 -2.58
C PHE A 163 -6.83 4.96 -2.93
N VAL A 164 -6.00 5.94 -2.58
CA VAL A 164 -4.55 5.90 -2.83
C VAL A 164 -3.78 6.20 -1.56
N VAL A 165 -2.70 5.47 -1.33
CA VAL A 165 -1.77 5.69 -0.21
C VAL A 165 -0.41 6.11 -0.75
N SER A 166 0.13 7.22 -0.25
CA SER A 166 1.45 7.74 -0.62
C SER A 166 2.38 7.84 0.59
N ALA A 167 2.94 6.72 1.04
CA ALA A 167 3.86 6.74 2.18
C ALA A 167 5.16 7.48 1.87
N ARG A 168 5.82 7.16 0.77
CA ARG A 168 7.12 7.72 0.41
C ARG A 168 7.07 9.22 0.12
N GLY A 169 6.01 9.71 -0.50
CA GLY A 169 5.82 11.13 -0.74
C GLY A 169 5.76 11.93 0.55
N HIS A 170 5.02 11.45 1.56
CA HIS A 170 4.99 12.06 2.88
C HIS A 170 6.35 11.99 3.58
N MET A 171 7.09 10.89 3.44
CA MET A 171 8.45 10.79 3.98
C MET A 171 9.39 11.81 3.35
N PHE A 172 9.31 12.06 2.04
CA PHE A 172 10.07 13.11 1.37
C PHE A 172 9.67 14.51 1.86
N ALA A 173 8.39 14.76 2.05
CA ALA A 173 7.91 16.01 2.64
C ALA A 173 8.47 16.22 4.04
N LEU A 174 8.61 15.18 4.86
CA LEU A 174 9.29 15.22 6.15
C LEU A 174 10.80 15.47 6.04
N GLY A 175 11.39 15.30 4.86
CA GLY A 175 12.82 15.49 4.63
C GLY A 175 13.63 14.18 4.62
N CYS A 176 13.01 13.04 4.35
CA CYS A 176 13.72 11.78 4.14
C CYS A 176 14.62 11.89 2.90
N ILE A 177 15.89 11.57 3.06
CA ILE A 177 16.91 11.56 1.99
C ILE A 177 17.24 10.15 1.49
N GLN A 178 16.45 9.15 1.87
CA GLN A 178 16.67 7.73 1.52
C GLN A 178 18.05 7.17 1.96
N ALA A 179 18.55 7.62 3.10
CA ALA A 179 19.83 7.14 3.65
C ALA A 179 19.82 5.65 4.02
N MET A 180 18.66 4.97 3.96
CA MET A 180 18.46 3.55 4.26
C MET A 180 18.99 3.12 5.64
N GLN A 181 18.88 4.03 6.62
CA GLN A 181 19.34 3.84 8.00
C GLN A 181 18.16 3.65 8.99
N CYS A 182 16.94 3.44 8.46
CA CYS A 182 15.70 3.46 9.27
C CYS A 182 15.69 2.43 10.42
N ASN A 183 16.35 1.31 10.23
CA ASN A 183 16.43 0.22 11.22
C ASN A 183 17.67 0.30 12.13
N LYS A 184 18.60 1.21 11.86
CA LYS A 184 19.90 1.28 12.54
C LYS A 184 19.99 2.29 13.68
N ASP A 185 18.91 3.07 13.90
CA ASP A 185 18.88 4.17 14.86
C ASP A 185 19.83 5.35 14.56
N THR A 186 20.29 5.43 13.31
CA THR A 186 21.26 6.41 12.81
C THR A 186 20.71 7.27 11.68
N CYS A 187 19.39 7.47 11.64
CA CYS A 187 18.76 8.29 10.60
C CYS A 187 19.32 9.72 10.65
N PRO A 188 20.02 10.19 9.60
CA PRO A 188 20.70 11.49 9.64
C PRO A 188 19.73 12.68 9.65
N THR A 189 18.47 12.47 9.27
CA THR A 189 17.44 13.51 9.27
C THR A 189 16.56 13.52 10.52
N GLY A 190 16.87 12.65 11.50
CA GLY A 190 16.15 12.59 12.78
C GLY A 190 14.79 11.89 12.75
N ILE A 191 14.30 11.45 11.58
CA ILE A 191 12.92 10.94 11.42
C ILE A 191 12.74 9.57 12.09
N THR A 192 13.74 8.68 11.98
CA THR A 192 13.62 7.29 12.46
C THR A 192 14.74 6.92 13.43
N THR A 193 15.04 7.79 14.37
CA THR A 193 16.09 7.59 15.38
C THR A 193 15.63 8.07 16.75
N HIS A 194 16.15 7.48 17.81
CA HIS A 194 16.01 7.94 19.19
C HIS A 194 17.19 8.82 19.64
N ASN A 195 18.18 9.04 18.75
CA ASN A 195 19.31 9.89 19.04
C ASN A 195 18.87 11.36 19.06
N GLU A 196 18.86 11.97 20.24
CA GLU A 196 18.42 13.35 20.47
C GLU A 196 19.19 14.37 19.62
N ARG A 197 20.48 14.18 19.39
CA ARG A 197 21.29 15.05 18.55
C ARG A 197 20.76 15.07 17.11
N LEU A 198 20.42 13.92 16.56
CA LEU A 198 19.88 13.80 15.21
C LEU A 198 18.44 14.32 15.15
N GLN A 199 17.65 14.10 16.19
CA GLN A 199 16.27 14.60 16.27
C GLN A 199 16.18 16.13 16.32
N ARG A 200 17.21 16.83 16.78
CA ARG A 200 17.22 18.32 16.78
C ARG A 200 17.04 18.92 15.39
N GLY A 201 17.38 18.21 14.33
CA GLY A 201 17.13 18.62 12.93
C GLY A 201 15.66 18.51 12.51
N LEU A 202 14.80 17.88 13.29
CA LEU A 202 13.39 17.66 12.99
C LEU A 202 12.53 18.79 13.59
N ASN A 203 12.46 19.92 12.89
CA ASN A 203 11.55 21.01 13.28
C ASN A 203 10.10 20.60 12.98
N VAL A 204 9.31 20.34 14.00
CA VAL A 204 7.95 19.81 13.89
C VAL A 204 7.03 20.74 13.11
N ALA A 205 7.06 22.05 13.38
CA ALA A 205 6.20 23.03 12.71
C ALA A 205 6.50 23.11 11.21
N ASP A 206 7.79 23.21 10.82
CA ASP A 206 8.20 23.17 9.41
C ASP A 206 7.77 21.87 8.73
N LYS A 207 8.01 20.72 9.38
CA LYS A 207 7.67 19.41 8.79
C LYS A 207 6.16 19.22 8.63
N ALA A 208 5.36 19.67 9.58
CA ALA A 208 3.90 19.63 9.49
C ALA A 208 3.40 20.48 8.30
N GLN A 209 3.95 21.69 8.13
CA GLN A 209 3.60 22.55 7.00
C GLN A 209 3.99 21.92 5.64
N ARG A 210 5.16 21.29 5.55
CA ARG A 210 5.62 20.60 4.32
C ARG A 210 4.71 19.42 3.97
N VAL A 211 4.26 18.64 4.95
CA VAL A 211 3.29 17.55 4.76
C VAL A 211 1.95 18.11 4.26
N ALA A 212 1.47 19.20 4.86
CA ALA A 212 0.24 19.86 4.42
C ALA A 212 0.35 20.37 2.98
N ASN A 213 1.49 20.98 2.62
CA ASN A 213 1.75 21.46 1.25
C ASN A 213 1.81 20.29 0.25
N TYR A 214 2.43 19.18 0.62
CA TYR A 214 2.46 17.98 -0.22
C TYR A 214 1.04 17.42 -0.45
N ASN A 215 0.21 17.35 0.59
CA ASN A 215 -1.18 16.94 0.43
C ASN A 215 -1.95 17.87 -0.54
N LYS A 216 -1.83 19.19 -0.36
CA LYS A 216 -2.46 20.17 -1.28
C LYS A 216 -1.98 19.95 -2.72
N TYR A 217 -0.69 19.77 -2.93
CA TYR A 217 -0.11 19.51 -4.25
C TYR A 217 -0.70 18.27 -4.92
N ILE A 218 -0.80 17.15 -4.19
CA ILE A 218 -1.36 15.90 -4.72
C ILE A 218 -2.83 16.08 -5.10
N HIS A 219 -3.64 16.65 -4.20
CA HIS A 219 -5.07 16.85 -4.45
C HIS A 219 -5.31 17.81 -5.61
N TYR A 220 -4.64 18.96 -5.62
CA TYR A 220 -4.76 19.96 -6.68
C TYR A 220 -4.34 19.37 -8.04
N GLY A 221 -3.17 18.72 -8.09
CA GLY A 221 -2.66 18.17 -9.34
C GLY A 221 -3.51 17.02 -9.89
N ALA A 222 -4.04 16.14 -9.04
CA ALA A 222 -4.95 15.09 -9.48
C ALA A 222 -6.28 15.67 -10.00
N GLY A 223 -6.82 16.71 -9.36
CA GLY A 223 -7.99 17.44 -9.83
C GLY A 223 -7.75 18.12 -11.17
N LEU A 224 -6.60 18.78 -11.34
CA LEU A 224 -6.24 19.42 -12.61
C LEU A 224 -6.17 18.42 -13.78
N ILE A 225 -5.59 17.23 -13.54
CA ILE A 225 -5.55 16.15 -14.53
C ILE A 225 -6.97 15.69 -14.86
N ALA A 226 -7.83 15.50 -13.86
CA ALA A 226 -9.22 15.11 -14.08
C ALA A 226 -9.97 16.13 -14.96
N HIS A 227 -9.83 17.43 -14.66
CA HIS A 227 -10.42 18.49 -15.48
C HIS A 227 -9.89 18.46 -16.94
N SER A 228 -8.59 18.18 -17.10
CA SER A 228 -8.00 18.03 -18.45
C SER A 228 -8.56 16.83 -19.22
N CYS A 229 -9.06 15.81 -18.50
CA CYS A 229 -9.75 14.66 -19.07
C CYS A 229 -11.27 14.89 -19.26
N GLY A 230 -11.79 16.09 -18.97
CA GLY A 230 -13.19 16.44 -19.13
C GLY A 230 -14.12 15.98 -18.00
N VAL A 231 -13.57 15.57 -16.85
CA VAL A 231 -14.35 15.17 -15.67
C VAL A 231 -14.16 16.16 -14.52
N THR A 232 -15.13 16.23 -13.61
CA THR A 232 -15.17 17.24 -12.53
C THR A 232 -14.40 16.82 -11.29
N SER A 233 -14.15 15.52 -11.14
CA SER A 233 -13.46 14.94 -9.98
C SER A 233 -12.49 13.85 -10.40
N ALA A 234 -11.36 13.73 -9.71
CA ALA A 234 -10.42 12.65 -9.92
C ALA A 234 -11.02 11.24 -9.65
N ARG A 235 -12.13 11.16 -8.91
CA ARG A 235 -12.91 9.92 -8.71
C ARG A 235 -13.67 9.46 -9.94
N GLU A 236 -13.88 10.36 -10.91
CA GLU A 236 -14.58 10.06 -12.17
C GLU A 236 -13.63 9.60 -13.27
N LEU A 237 -12.32 9.62 -13.00
CA LEU A 237 -11.33 9.06 -13.92
C LEU A 237 -11.59 7.58 -14.15
N ARG A 238 -11.52 7.18 -15.42
CA ARG A 238 -11.68 5.79 -15.89
C ARG A 238 -10.57 5.46 -16.88
N ARG A 239 -10.39 4.19 -17.18
CA ARG A 239 -9.36 3.70 -18.12
C ARG A 239 -9.40 4.40 -19.48
N GLU A 240 -10.58 4.70 -19.99
CA GLU A 240 -10.80 5.41 -21.25
C GLU A 240 -10.21 6.82 -21.32
N HIS A 241 -10.07 7.49 -20.15
CA HIS A 241 -9.47 8.83 -20.07
C HIS A 241 -7.95 8.83 -20.16
N VAL A 242 -7.30 7.67 -20.08
CA VAL A 242 -5.84 7.56 -19.97
C VAL A 242 -5.26 6.80 -21.14
N ARG A 243 -4.17 7.33 -21.67
CA ARG A 243 -3.34 6.66 -22.68
C ARG A 243 -1.92 6.52 -22.17
N ILE A 244 -1.27 5.43 -22.53
CA ILE A 244 0.13 5.18 -22.18
C ILE A 244 0.96 5.19 -23.47
N VAL A 245 2.06 5.94 -23.46
CA VAL A 245 3.04 5.92 -24.52
C VAL A 245 3.84 4.62 -24.43
N GLN A 246 3.82 3.84 -25.50
CA GLN A 246 4.57 2.59 -25.63
C GLN A 246 6.03 2.87 -26.06
N GLU A 247 6.87 1.86 -26.02
CA GLU A 247 8.27 1.95 -26.47
C GLU A 247 8.37 2.36 -27.95
N SER A 248 7.38 2.05 -28.75
CA SER A 248 7.24 2.50 -30.15
C SER A 248 7.06 4.03 -30.31
N GLY A 249 6.85 4.77 -29.23
CA GLY A 249 6.49 6.18 -29.22
C GLY A 249 5.00 6.46 -29.51
N LEU A 250 4.21 5.43 -29.81
CA LEU A 250 2.78 5.55 -30.00
C LEU A 250 2.04 5.39 -28.67
N SER A 251 0.94 6.12 -28.49
CA SER A 251 0.12 5.99 -27.31
C SER A 251 -1.05 5.04 -27.53
N GLU A 252 -1.32 4.18 -26.55
CA GLU A 252 -2.48 3.30 -26.52
C GLU A 252 -3.42 3.63 -25.36
N PRO A 253 -4.76 3.49 -25.53
CA PRO A 253 -5.71 3.63 -24.45
C PRO A 253 -5.46 2.59 -23.36
N LEU A 254 -5.66 3.00 -22.10
CA LEU A 254 -5.40 2.15 -20.94
C LEU A 254 -6.33 0.94 -20.88
N ASP A 255 -7.57 1.08 -21.34
CA ASP A 255 -8.55 0.01 -21.44
C ASP A 255 -8.05 -1.13 -22.34
N LYS A 256 -7.49 -0.80 -23.52
CA LYS A 256 -6.93 -1.79 -24.45
C LYS A 256 -5.71 -2.52 -23.88
N ILE A 257 -4.82 -1.80 -23.18
CA ILE A 257 -3.60 -2.38 -22.60
C ILE A 257 -3.97 -3.42 -21.56
N TYR A 258 -4.99 -3.16 -20.75
CA TYR A 258 -5.36 -4.03 -19.63
C TYR A 258 -6.58 -4.93 -19.89
N GLU A 259 -7.15 -4.92 -21.10
CA GLU A 259 -8.25 -5.80 -21.49
C GLU A 259 -7.89 -7.29 -21.36
N ASN A 260 -6.64 -7.63 -21.62
CA ASN A 260 -6.13 -9.00 -21.60
C ASN A 260 -5.58 -9.46 -20.24
N TYR A 261 -5.61 -8.61 -19.21
CA TYR A 261 -5.32 -9.00 -17.82
C TYR A 261 -6.54 -9.73 -17.22
N LYS A 262 -6.83 -10.91 -17.77
CA LYS A 262 -7.94 -11.77 -17.33
C LYS A 262 -7.42 -12.90 -16.44
#